data_7eef6edf0ac2833f195e5babf44e171a
#
_entry.id   7eef6edf0ac2833f195e5babf44e171a
#
_cell.length_a   1.000
_cell.length_b   1.000
_cell.length_c   1.000
_cell.angle_alpha   90.00
_cell.angle_beta   90.00
_cell.angle_gamma   90.00
#
_symmetry.space_group_name_H-M   'P 1'
#
loop_
_entity.id
_entity.type
_entity.pdbx_description
1 polymer ?
#
loop_
_entity_poly.entity_id
_entity_poly.type
_entity_poly.pdbx_seq_one_letter_code
_entity_poly.pdbx_strand_id
1 'polypeptide(L)'
;EEMARIGVTHAIRIGSCGALQKEIRLGDLILVQGAVRDEGTSRTYIDSIYPAIPDFELMNACVEAAEEEQIPAHVGMARSHDSFYTDREDEIDALWAGRGVLGCDMETAALLVIGKLRGVKTASILNTVVEYEDNLEDNINNYTDGVNATVQGEKNEIHVALEALYRCSGK
;
A
#
# COMPACT_ATOMS: atom_id res chain seq x y z
N GLU A 1 8.79 12.10 8.85
CA GLU A 1 9.26 13.28 9.60
C GLU A 1 10.57 13.84 9.03
N GLU A 2 11.63 13.05 8.98
CA GLU A 2 12.95 13.50 8.52
C GLU A 2 12.91 13.96 7.06
N MET A 3 12.26 13.20 6.18
CA MET A 3 12.07 13.56 4.78
C MET A 3 11.37 14.92 4.60
N ALA A 4 10.32 15.17 5.36
CA ALA A 4 9.64 16.47 5.34
C ALA A 4 10.55 17.63 5.79
N ARG A 5 11.39 17.39 6.82
CA ARG A 5 12.34 18.41 7.33
C ARG A 5 13.44 18.78 6.33
N ILE A 6 13.85 17.86 5.47
CA ILE A 6 14.84 18.12 4.42
C ILE A 6 14.22 18.64 3.11
N GLY A 7 12.90 18.89 3.10
CA GLY A 7 12.22 19.55 1.98
C GLY A 7 11.62 18.59 0.94
N VAL A 8 11.43 17.31 1.25
CA VAL A 8 10.69 16.40 0.37
C VAL A 8 9.25 16.85 0.29
N THR A 9 8.74 17.01 -0.94
CA THR A 9 7.38 17.49 -1.24
C THR A 9 6.44 16.37 -1.69
N HIS A 10 6.97 15.30 -2.26
CA HIS A 10 6.22 14.14 -2.76
C HIS A 10 6.89 12.86 -2.28
N ALA A 11 6.12 11.88 -1.82
CA ALA A 11 6.63 10.58 -1.43
C ALA A 11 5.62 9.48 -1.76
N ILE A 12 6.09 8.41 -2.39
CA ILE A 12 5.30 7.21 -2.65
C ILE A 12 5.94 6.06 -1.87
N ARG A 13 5.12 5.39 -1.04
CA ARG A 13 5.52 4.10 -0.47
C ARG A 13 5.35 3.03 -1.54
N ILE A 14 6.36 2.24 -1.73
CA ILE A 14 6.31 0.96 -2.43
C ILE A 14 6.65 -0.14 -1.44
N GLY A 15 6.01 -1.29 -1.55
CA GLY A 15 6.30 -2.41 -0.64
C GLY A 15 5.26 -3.52 -0.70
N SER A 16 5.53 -4.60 0.01
CA SER A 16 4.71 -5.81 0.04
C SER A 16 3.42 -5.66 0.83
N CYS A 17 2.42 -6.48 0.47
CA CYS A 17 1.18 -6.66 1.22
C CYS A 17 0.65 -8.10 1.10
N GLY A 18 -0.25 -8.46 2.02
CA GLY A 18 -1.14 -9.60 1.87
C GLY A 18 -2.46 -9.15 1.24
N ALA A 19 -2.96 -9.91 0.25
CA ALA A 19 -4.28 -9.68 -0.32
C ALA A 19 -5.40 -10.11 0.64
N LEU A 20 -6.54 -9.42 0.57
CA LEU A 20 -7.77 -9.75 1.30
C LEU A 20 -8.95 -10.03 0.34
N GLN A 21 -8.68 -10.17 -0.95
CA GLN A 21 -9.70 -10.48 -1.96
C GLN A 21 -9.18 -11.58 -2.89
N LYS A 22 -10.07 -12.51 -3.26
CA LYS A 22 -9.71 -13.72 -4.04
C LYS A 22 -9.28 -13.46 -5.49
N GLU A 23 -9.65 -12.31 -6.03
CA GLU A 23 -9.28 -11.89 -7.39
C GLU A 23 -7.87 -11.30 -7.50
N ILE A 24 -7.26 -10.92 -6.38
CA ILE A 24 -5.93 -10.32 -6.35
C ILE A 24 -4.87 -11.42 -6.29
N ARG A 25 -3.95 -11.42 -7.24
CA ARG A 25 -2.94 -12.45 -7.42
C ARG A 25 -1.54 -11.98 -7.00
N LEU A 26 -0.62 -12.93 -6.82
CA LEU A 26 0.79 -12.63 -6.58
C LEU A 26 1.34 -11.72 -7.68
N GLY A 27 1.98 -10.63 -7.28
CA GLY A 27 2.54 -9.64 -8.19
C GLY A 27 1.57 -8.57 -8.68
N ASP A 28 0.26 -8.70 -8.44
CA ASP A 28 -0.69 -7.62 -8.68
C ASP A 28 -0.41 -6.45 -7.73
N LEU A 29 -0.61 -5.24 -8.21
CA LEU A 29 -0.46 -4.04 -7.41
C LEU A 29 -1.78 -3.62 -6.76
N ILE A 30 -1.72 -3.15 -5.51
CA ILE A 30 -2.82 -2.41 -4.88
C ILE A 30 -2.43 -0.94 -4.83
N LEU A 31 -3.17 -0.11 -5.55
CA LEU A 31 -3.04 1.35 -5.54
C LEU A 31 -3.99 1.88 -4.45
N VAL A 32 -3.43 2.38 -3.36
CA VAL A 32 -4.21 2.64 -2.14
C VAL A 32 -4.92 3.98 -2.18
N GLN A 33 -6.24 3.96 -2.36
CA GLN A 33 -7.09 5.16 -2.32
C GLN A 33 -7.46 5.62 -0.90
N GLY A 34 -7.16 4.81 0.11
CA GLY A 34 -7.35 5.11 1.51
C GLY A 34 -6.95 3.94 2.39
N ALA A 35 -6.56 4.21 3.63
CA ALA A 35 -6.13 3.16 4.54
C ALA A 35 -6.91 3.14 5.85
N VAL A 36 -7.27 1.95 6.30
CA VAL A 36 -7.76 1.71 7.66
C VAL A 36 -6.61 1.90 8.64
N ARG A 37 -6.80 2.79 9.60
CA ARG A 37 -5.81 3.14 10.63
C ARG A 37 -5.92 2.18 11.81
N ASP A 38 -5.50 0.93 11.62
CA ASP A 38 -5.48 -0.09 12.66
C ASP A 38 -4.08 -0.28 13.28
N GLU A 39 -3.28 0.79 13.25
CA GLU A 39 -1.92 0.90 13.78
C GLU A 39 -1.81 2.02 14.84
N GLY A 40 -0.79 1.95 15.68
CA GLY A 40 -0.60 2.90 16.77
C GLY A 40 0.11 4.19 16.37
N THR A 41 0.95 4.19 15.34
CA THR A 41 1.81 5.32 15.00
C THR A 41 1.03 6.58 14.66
N SER A 42 0.09 6.51 13.72
CA SER A 42 -0.67 7.70 13.30
C SER A 42 -1.56 8.26 14.42
N ARG A 43 -1.99 7.42 15.36
CA ARG A 43 -2.78 7.83 16.53
C ARG A 43 -2.01 8.73 17.49
N THR A 44 -0.68 8.66 17.49
CA THR A 44 0.15 9.55 18.31
C THR A 44 0.25 10.96 17.75
N TYR A 45 -0.12 11.16 16.48
CA TYR A 45 -0.08 12.46 15.79
C TYR A 45 -1.42 13.17 15.77
N ILE A 46 -2.51 12.41 15.58
CA ILE A 46 -3.86 12.97 15.48
C ILE A 46 -4.90 11.90 15.78
N ASP A 47 -6.08 12.33 16.26
CA ASP A 47 -7.21 11.46 16.58
C ASP A 47 -7.52 10.46 15.46
N SER A 48 -7.95 9.25 15.84
CA SER A 48 -8.25 8.14 14.93
C SER A 48 -9.38 8.41 13.92
N ILE A 49 -10.23 9.39 14.18
CA ILE A 49 -11.26 9.83 13.23
C ILE A 49 -10.70 10.59 12.02
N TYR A 50 -9.44 11.07 12.08
CA TYR A 50 -8.79 11.71 10.95
C TYR A 50 -8.49 10.66 9.87
N PRO A 51 -8.89 10.87 8.60
CA PRO A 51 -8.75 9.85 7.57
C PRO A 51 -7.31 9.71 7.07
N ALA A 52 -6.91 8.47 6.74
CA ALA A 52 -5.67 8.19 6.00
C ALA A 52 -5.98 8.10 4.50
N ILE A 53 -5.83 9.21 3.79
CA ILE A 53 -6.08 9.32 2.36
C ILE A 53 -4.84 9.86 1.62
N PRO A 54 -4.54 9.36 0.41
CA PRO A 54 -3.44 9.87 -0.40
C PRO A 54 -3.71 11.28 -0.93
N ASP A 55 -2.67 11.90 -1.48
CA ASP A 55 -2.83 13.04 -2.35
C ASP A 55 -3.50 12.59 -3.65
N PHE A 56 -4.56 13.32 -4.05
CA PHE A 56 -5.38 12.92 -5.20
C PHE A 56 -4.60 12.94 -6.52
N GLU A 57 -3.80 13.99 -6.76
CA GLU A 57 -3.04 14.12 -8.01
C GLU A 57 -1.98 13.03 -8.11
N LEU A 58 -1.26 12.78 -7.00
CA LEU A 58 -0.22 11.76 -6.98
C LEU A 58 -0.79 10.35 -7.12
N MET A 59 -1.94 10.07 -6.48
CA MET A 59 -2.64 8.80 -6.62
C MET A 59 -3.15 8.58 -8.05
N ASN A 60 -3.74 9.61 -8.66
CA ASN A 60 -4.22 9.54 -10.04
C ASN A 60 -3.07 9.29 -11.02
N ALA A 61 -1.91 9.92 -10.81
CA ALA A 61 -0.72 9.67 -11.61
C ALA A 61 -0.23 8.20 -11.50
N CYS A 62 -0.38 7.57 -10.31
CA CYS A 62 -0.08 6.13 -10.17
C CYS A 62 -1.06 5.26 -10.97
N VAL A 63 -2.35 5.60 -10.96
CA VAL A 63 -3.38 4.87 -11.74
C VAL A 63 -3.09 4.98 -13.23
N GLU A 64 -2.89 6.19 -13.74
CA GLU A 64 -2.60 6.44 -15.15
C GLU A 64 -1.32 5.70 -15.61
N ALA A 65 -0.26 5.72 -14.77
CA ALA A 65 0.97 5.02 -15.08
C ALA A 65 0.78 3.49 -15.17
N ALA A 66 0.00 2.91 -14.25
CA ALA A 66 -0.28 1.47 -14.27
C ALA A 66 -1.15 1.07 -15.48
N GLU A 67 -2.17 1.89 -15.83
CA GLU A 67 -3.05 1.65 -16.97
C GLU A 67 -2.30 1.72 -18.31
N GLU A 68 -1.48 2.75 -18.53
CA GLU A 68 -0.71 2.93 -19.76
C GLU A 68 0.27 1.78 -20.02
N GLU A 69 0.90 1.26 -18.96
CA GLU A 69 1.82 0.12 -19.03
C GLU A 69 1.12 -1.24 -18.96
N GLN A 70 -0.21 -1.26 -18.84
CA GLN A 70 -1.03 -2.47 -18.71
C GLN A 70 -0.59 -3.37 -17.53
N ILE A 71 -0.14 -2.75 -16.45
CA ILE A 71 0.26 -3.42 -15.22
C ILE A 71 -1.00 -3.85 -14.46
N PRO A 72 -1.13 -5.14 -14.05
CA PRO A 72 -2.25 -5.57 -13.20
C PRO A 72 -2.28 -4.79 -11.89
N ALA A 73 -3.34 -4.00 -11.69
CA ALA A 73 -3.48 -3.15 -10.52
C ALA A 73 -4.94 -3.02 -10.09
N HIS A 74 -5.15 -2.97 -8.77
CA HIS A 74 -6.44 -2.83 -8.13
C HIS A 74 -6.45 -1.53 -7.31
N VAL A 75 -7.44 -0.68 -7.52
CA VAL A 75 -7.59 0.57 -6.78
C VAL A 75 -8.57 0.37 -5.63
N GLY A 76 -8.13 0.58 -4.38
CA GLY A 76 -9.03 0.41 -3.24
C GLY A 76 -8.40 0.67 -1.88
N MET A 77 -9.09 0.24 -0.84
CA MET A 77 -8.64 0.43 0.54
C MET A 77 -7.62 -0.64 0.94
N ALA A 78 -6.61 -0.22 1.71
CA ALA A 78 -5.74 -1.11 2.46
C ALA A 78 -6.00 -0.99 3.96
N ARG A 79 -5.51 -1.94 4.75
CA ARG A 79 -5.47 -1.84 6.21
C ARG A 79 -4.01 -1.84 6.65
N SER A 80 -3.62 -0.86 7.47
CA SER A 80 -2.32 -0.87 8.13
C SER A 80 -2.49 -1.28 9.60
N HIS A 81 -1.66 -2.22 10.07
CA HIS A 81 -1.72 -2.77 11.43
C HIS A 81 -0.32 -2.95 12.03
N ASP A 82 -0.23 -3.20 13.35
CA ASP A 82 1.05 -3.24 14.07
C ASP A 82 1.64 -4.66 14.21
N SER A 83 0.80 -5.69 14.18
CA SER A 83 1.23 -7.05 14.48
C SER A 83 1.22 -7.93 13.25
N PHE A 84 2.40 -8.39 12.83
CA PHE A 84 2.52 -9.33 11.71
C PHE A 84 1.98 -10.72 12.05
N TYR A 85 2.21 -11.16 13.30
CA TYR A 85 1.68 -12.44 13.82
C TYR A 85 0.61 -12.16 14.87
N THR A 86 -0.55 -12.78 14.73
CA THR A 86 -1.66 -12.71 15.69
C THR A 86 -2.44 -14.01 15.71
N ASP A 87 -2.87 -14.43 16.91
CA ASP A 87 -3.71 -15.63 17.08
C ASP A 87 -5.13 -15.48 16.47
N ARG A 88 -5.47 -14.29 15.97
CA ARG A 88 -6.78 -13.94 15.43
C ARG A 88 -6.72 -13.55 13.96
N GLU A 89 -5.70 -13.96 13.24
CA GLU A 89 -5.47 -13.54 11.85
C GLU A 89 -6.68 -13.84 10.96
N ASP A 90 -7.14 -15.09 10.93
CA ASP A 90 -8.28 -15.51 10.10
C ASP A 90 -9.55 -14.69 10.39
N GLU A 91 -9.84 -14.42 11.67
CA GLU A 91 -11.00 -13.62 12.08
C GLU A 91 -10.91 -12.17 11.59
N ILE A 92 -9.71 -11.59 11.73
CA ILE A 92 -9.44 -10.20 11.36
C ILE A 92 -9.48 -10.04 9.85
N ASP A 93 -8.87 -10.96 9.11
CA ASP A 93 -8.83 -10.91 7.65
C ASP A 93 -10.21 -11.14 7.05
N ALA A 94 -10.98 -12.09 7.55
CA ALA A 94 -12.37 -12.27 7.15
C ALA A 94 -13.23 -11.02 7.42
N LEU A 95 -13.00 -10.34 8.55
CA LEU A 95 -13.69 -9.10 8.90
C LEU A 95 -13.44 -8.00 7.86
N TRP A 96 -12.18 -7.76 7.50
CA TRP A 96 -11.80 -6.69 6.59
C TRP A 96 -12.05 -7.03 5.13
N ALA A 97 -11.83 -8.28 4.74
CA ALA A 97 -12.22 -8.79 3.42
C ALA A 97 -13.73 -8.58 3.16
N GLY A 98 -14.58 -8.94 4.13
CA GLY A 98 -16.03 -8.74 4.06
C GLY A 98 -16.48 -7.27 4.02
N ARG A 99 -15.57 -6.32 4.21
CA ARG A 99 -15.80 -4.87 4.09
C ARG A 99 -15.17 -4.24 2.85
N GLY A 100 -14.64 -5.07 1.95
CA GLY A 100 -14.06 -4.64 0.69
C GLY A 100 -12.67 -4.01 0.81
N VAL A 101 -11.94 -4.31 1.89
CA VAL A 101 -10.51 -3.98 1.99
C VAL A 101 -9.75 -4.92 1.07
N LEU A 102 -8.84 -4.39 0.25
CA LEU A 102 -8.15 -5.15 -0.79
C LEU A 102 -6.92 -5.89 -0.27
N GLY A 103 -6.22 -5.32 0.69
CA GLY A 103 -5.02 -5.92 1.26
C GLY A 103 -4.57 -5.24 2.53
N CYS A 104 -3.54 -5.81 3.16
CA CYS A 104 -3.00 -5.31 4.43
C CYS A 104 -1.49 -5.10 4.36
N ASP A 105 -1.05 -4.05 5.05
CA ASP A 105 0.35 -3.67 5.26
C ASP A 105 0.55 -3.16 6.69
N MET A 106 1.69 -2.53 6.95
CA MET A 106 1.99 -2.01 8.29
C MET A 106 2.33 -0.51 8.32
N GLU A 107 2.41 0.19 7.18
CA GLU A 107 2.99 1.54 7.10
C GLU A 107 2.14 2.58 6.36
N THR A 108 1.30 2.17 5.44
CA THR A 108 0.56 3.08 4.54
C THR A 108 -0.26 4.12 5.32
N ALA A 109 -1.02 3.70 6.33
CA ALA A 109 -1.85 4.64 7.09
C ALA A 109 -1.01 5.72 7.79
N ALA A 110 0.10 5.34 8.40
CA ALA A 110 1.02 6.27 9.06
C ALA A 110 1.63 7.25 8.04
N LEU A 111 2.07 6.77 6.88
CA LEU A 111 2.61 7.62 5.81
C LEU A 111 1.58 8.66 5.35
N LEU A 112 0.35 8.21 5.02
CA LEU A 112 -0.68 9.10 4.48
C LEU A 112 -1.08 10.18 5.49
N VAL A 113 -1.25 9.81 6.76
CA VAL A 113 -1.60 10.75 7.83
C VAL A 113 -0.47 11.74 8.10
N ILE A 114 0.73 11.25 8.37
CA ILE A 114 1.87 12.09 8.76
C ILE A 114 2.30 12.97 7.58
N GLY A 115 2.33 12.42 6.37
CA GLY A 115 2.62 13.19 5.16
C GLY A 115 1.68 14.37 5.00
N LYS A 116 0.37 14.16 5.13
CA LYS A 116 -0.64 15.22 5.07
C LYS A 116 -0.43 16.29 6.14
N LEU A 117 -0.15 15.89 7.39
CA LEU A 117 0.12 16.82 8.49
C LEU A 117 1.42 17.62 8.31
N ARG A 118 2.34 17.17 7.50
CA ARG A 118 3.63 17.83 7.19
C ARG A 118 3.65 18.53 5.83
N GLY A 119 2.52 18.55 5.10
CA GLY A 119 2.43 19.18 3.79
C GLY A 119 3.16 18.43 2.68
N VAL A 120 3.43 17.14 2.87
CA VAL A 120 4.00 16.24 1.87
C VAL A 120 2.85 15.53 1.15
N LYS A 121 2.84 15.57 -0.17
CA LYS A 121 1.95 14.78 -1.00
C LYS A 121 2.38 13.32 -0.95
N THR A 122 1.48 12.43 -0.53
CA THR A 122 1.82 11.01 -0.34
C THR A 122 0.85 10.08 -1.05
N ALA A 123 1.37 8.96 -1.55
CA ALA A 123 0.60 7.83 -2.08
C ALA A 123 1.24 6.50 -1.63
N SER A 124 0.56 5.39 -1.85
CA SER A 124 1.08 4.06 -1.56
C SER A 124 0.68 3.08 -2.64
N ILE A 125 1.65 2.29 -3.09
CA ILE A 125 1.55 1.20 -4.04
C ILE A 125 2.03 -0.05 -3.32
N LEU A 126 1.23 -1.11 -3.30
CA LEU A 126 1.55 -2.34 -2.61
C LEU A 126 1.63 -3.49 -3.61
N ASN A 127 2.73 -4.23 -3.55
CA ASN A 127 2.93 -5.47 -4.31
C ASN A 127 2.37 -6.66 -3.51
N THR A 128 1.46 -7.43 -4.08
CA THR A 128 0.88 -8.60 -3.43
C THR A 128 1.89 -9.74 -3.37
N VAL A 129 2.24 -10.17 -2.16
CA VAL A 129 3.19 -11.27 -1.90
C VAL A 129 2.55 -12.46 -1.19
N VAL A 130 1.32 -12.30 -0.69
CA VAL A 130 0.49 -13.35 -0.09
C VAL A 130 -0.91 -13.24 -0.67
N GLU A 131 -1.46 -14.32 -1.23
CA GLU A 131 -2.85 -14.38 -1.71
C GLU A 131 -3.82 -14.61 -0.54
N TYR A 132 -5.07 -14.20 -0.71
CA TYR A 132 -6.10 -14.35 0.31
C TYR A 132 -6.45 -15.84 0.54
N GLU A 133 -6.57 -16.23 1.82
CA GLU A 133 -6.81 -17.62 2.26
C GLU A 133 -5.69 -18.62 1.89
N ASP A 134 -4.52 -18.14 1.48
CA ASP A 134 -3.38 -19.00 1.20
C ASP A 134 -2.45 -19.12 2.45
N ASN A 135 -1.52 -20.07 2.41
CA ASN A 135 -0.61 -20.28 3.53
C ASN A 135 0.43 -19.14 3.61
N LEU A 136 0.35 -18.34 4.67
CA LEU A 136 1.23 -17.19 4.90
C LEU A 136 2.70 -17.59 4.91
N GLU A 137 3.05 -18.68 5.59
CA GLU A 137 4.43 -19.14 5.74
C GLU A 137 5.03 -19.59 4.39
N ASP A 138 4.26 -20.34 3.60
CA ASP A 138 4.67 -20.79 2.27
C ASP A 138 4.85 -19.61 1.30
N ASN A 139 3.94 -18.63 1.34
CA ASN A 139 4.03 -17.44 0.48
C ASN A 139 5.22 -16.54 0.85
N ILE A 140 5.51 -16.35 2.14
CA ILE A 140 6.69 -15.60 2.57
C ILE A 140 7.98 -16.29 2.13
N ASN A 141 8.06 -17.62 2.27
CA ASN A 141 9.21 -18.38 1.80
C ASN A 141 9.38 -18.23 0.28
N ASN A 142 8.29 -18.36 -0.48
CA ASN A 142 8.29 -18.16 -1.93
C ASN A 142 8.71 -16.73 -2.32
N TYR A 143 8.31 -15.71 -1.59
CA TYR A 143 8.73 -14.33 -1.81
C TYR A 143 10.22 -14.16 -1.55
N THR A 144 10.76 -14.70 -0.46
CA THR A 144 12.20 -14.63 -0.17
C THR A 144 13.03 -15.41 -1.17
N ASP A 145 12.49 -16.50 -1.74
CA ASP A 145 13.13 -17.31 -2.78
C ASP A 145 13.01 -16.70 -4.19
N GLY A 146 12.31 -15.56 -4.34
CA GLY A 146 12.22 -14.79 -5.56
C GLY A 146 11.31 -15.41 -6.62
N VAL A 147 10.09 -15.77 -6.23
CA VAL A 147 9.05 -16.22 -7.19
C VAL A 147 8.82 -15.14 -8.25
N ASN A 148 8.86 -15.54 -9.52
CA ASN A 148 8.84 -14.63 -10.68
C ASN A 148 7.70 -13.59 -10.65
N ALA A 149 6.52 -13.94 -10.15
CA ALA A 149 5.37 -13.04 -10.09
C ALA A 149 5.61 -11.88 -9.09
N THR A 150 6.08 -12.19 -7.87
CA THR A 150 6.33 -11.17 -6.85
C THR A 150 7.51 -10.27 -7.22
N VAL A 151 8.55 -10.81 -7.83
CA VAL A 151 9.69 -10.04 -8.36
C VAL A 151 9.25 -9.13 -9.51
N GLN A 152 8.33 -9.58 -10.36
CA GLN A 152 7.79 -8.73 -11.41
C GLN A 152 6.91 -7.62 -10.80
N GLY A 153 6.10 -7.94 -9.79
CA GLY A 153 5.31 -6.96 -9.04
C GLY A 153 6.20 -5.87 -8.40
N GLU A 154 7.33 -6.25 -7.82
CA GLU A 154 8.31 -5.29 -7.27
C GLU A 154 8.86 -4.35 -8.35
N LYS A 155 9.21 -4.85 -9.53
CA LYS A 155 9.63 -4.01 -10.65
C LYS A 155 8.51 -3.08 -11.12
N ASN A 156 7.29 -3.60 -11.18
CA ASN A 156 6.12 -2.84 -11.58
C ASN A 156 5.83 -1.69 -10.60
N GLU A 157 5.84 -1.92 -9.28
CA GLU A 157 5.61 -0.86 -8.30
C GLU A 157 6.69 0.24 -8.36
N ILE A 158 7.97 -0.14 -8.56
CA ILE A 158 9.06 0.81 -8.76
C ILE A 158 8.80 1.66 -10.00
N HIS A 159 8.45 1.03 -11.12
CA HIS A 159 8.20 1.72 -12.38
C HIS A 159 7.02 2.70 -12.26
N VAL A 160 5.88 2.25 -11.75
CA VAL A 160 4.69 3.08 -11.53
C VAL A 160 4.99 4.26 -10.60
N ALA A 161 5.72 4.02 -9.50
CA ALA A 161 6.08 5.08 -8.56
C ALA A 161 6.99 6.15 -9.19
N LEU A 162 8.00 5.75 -9.96
CA LEU A 162 8.91 6.67 -10.63
C LEU A 162 8.20 7.49 -11.69
N GLU A 163 7.35 6.86 -12.50
CA GLU A 163 6.56 7.55 -13.52
C GLU A 163 5.57 8.55 -12.90
N ALA A 164 4.86 8.15 -11.83
CA ALA A 164 3.94 9.05 -11.13
C ALA A 164 4.68 10.25 -10.51
N LEU A 165 5.82 10.05 -9.87
CA LEU A 165 6.64 11.14 -9.35
C LEU A 165 7.14 12.06 -10.45
N TYR A 166 7.56 11.51 -11.60
CA TYR A 166 7.98 12.30 -12.75
C TYR A 166 6.85 13.19 -13.26
N ARG A 167 5.63 12.66 -13.41
CA ARG A 167 4.44 13.43 -13.83
C ARG A 167 4.11 14.57 -12.86
N CYS A 168 4.27 14.33 -11.56
CA CYS A 168 3.97 15.29 -10.49
C CYS A 168 5.12 16.24 -10.15
N SER A 169 6.35 16.00 -10.63
CA SER A 169 7.55 16.78 -10.26
C SER A 169 7.64 18.18 -10.88
N GLY A 170 6.55 18.67 -11.42
CA GLY A 170 6.39 20.06 -11.82
C GLY A 170 6.94 20.34 -13.22
N LYS A 171 6.03 20.55 -14.06
CA LYS A 171 6.21 21.36 -15.26
C LYS A 171 6.19 22.84 -14.88
#